data_0ae08931bcff32dd15a22e0aca8fc5b8
#
_entry.id   0ae08931bcff32dd15a22e0aca8fc5b8
#
_cell.length_a   1.000
_cell.length_b   1.000
_cell.length_c   1.000
_cell.angle_alpha   90.00
_cell.angle_beta   90.00
_cell.angle_gamma   90.00
#
_symmetry.space_group_name_H-M   'P 1'
#
loop_
_entity.id
_entity.type
_entity.pdbx_description
1 polymer ?
#
loop_
_entity_poly.entity_id
_entity_poly.type
_entity_poly.pdbx_seq_one_letter_code
_entity_poly.pdbx_strand_id
1 'polypeptide(L)'
;RELSYMGASVLHEEAIFPVRDKDIPIQIRNTNDPTAEGTIISDNKHLDEKQIVTGIAGKKDFSIITIKKRHMANEVGLIGKALKIFEDFNVSIEHIPSGIDSFSVVVETSNVRPFIHELVAKIKSVLEADEINVTHEISLIATVGERMKNTKGLSGRLFKALGEAGVNIALISQTNDEINIIVGVHNDDYEKTINTIYSEFK
;
A
#
# COMPACT_ATOMS: atom_id res chain seq x y z
N ARG A 1 -0.83 12.88 -1.19
CA ARG A 1 -1.69 12.09 -0.32
C ARG A 1 -1.19 10.65 -0.22
N GLU A 2 -1.07 9.93 -1.34
CA GLU A 2 -0.61 8.54 -1.38
C GLU A 2 0.68 8.30 -0.57
N LEU A 3 1.68 9.15 -0.77
CA LEU A 3 2.95 9.06 -0.05
C LEU A 3 2.79 9.29 1.47
N SER A 4 1.95 10.26 1.86
CA SER A 4 1.73 10.58 3.28
C SER A 4 1.02 9.43 4.00
N TYR A 5 0.02 8.83 3.37
CA TYR A 5 -0.69 7.67 3.90
C TYR A 5 0.23 6.46 4.06
N MET A 6 1.13 6.25 3.10
CA MET A 6 2.07 5.12 3.08
C MET A 6 3.34 5.35 3.92
N GLY A 7 3.36 6.35 4.81
CA GLY A 7 4.43 6.52 5.80
C GLY A 7 5.37 7.70 5.59
N ALA A 8 5.17 8.54 4.56
CA ALA A 8 5.90 9.79 4.43
C ALA A 8 5.36 10.81 5.44
N SER A 9 5.88 10.79 6.66
CA SER A 9 5.37 11.51 7.83
C SER A 9 5.73 13.00 7.89
N VAL A 10 6.35 13.58 6.85
CA VAL A 10 6.81 14.97 6.85
C VAL A 10 5.67 15.98 6.86
N LEU A 11 4.54 15.62 6.23
CA LEU A 11 3.36 16.46 6.16
C LEU A 11 2.10 15.58 6.31
N HIS A 12 1.24 15.94 7.27
CA HIS A 12 -0.03 15.25 7.46
C HIS A 12 -0.95 15.50 6.25
N GLU A 13 -1.65 14.47 5.78
CA GLU A 13 -2.46 14.57 4.58
C GLU A 13 -3.55 15.66 4.69
N GLU A 14 -4.16 15.82 5.86
CA GLU A 14 -5.19 16.84 6.10
C GLU A 14 -4.66 18.27 6.01
N ALA A 15 -3.36 18.49 6.21
CA ALA A 15 -2.76 19.82 6.06
C ALA A 15 -2.65 20.26 4.59
N ILE A 16 -2.74 19.32 3.65
CA ILE A 16 -2.64 19.58 2.21
C ILE A 16 -3.96 20.11 1.65
N PHE A 17 -5.09 19.61 2.12
CA PHE A 17 -6.41 19.93 1.54
C PHE A 17 -6.76 21.42 1.50
N PRO A 18 -6.58 22.21 2.58
CA PRO A 18 -7.01 23.62 2.59
C PRO A 18 -6.28 24.50 1.56
N VAL A 19 -5.04 24.12 1.20
CA VAL A 19 -4.19 24.90 0.29
C VAL A 19 -4.26 24.39 -1.14
N ARG A 20 -4.48 23.09 -1.32
CA ARG A 20 -4.62 22.45 -2.63
C ARG A 20 -5.80 23.03 -3.43
N ASP A 21 -6.97 23.14 -2.81
CA ASP A 21 -8.19 23.66 -3.46
C ASP A 21 -8.05 25.11 -3.92
N LYS A 22 -7.01 25.79 -3.45
CA LYS A 22 -6.69 27.18 -3.78
C LYS A 22 -5.42 27.36 -4.60
N ASP A 23 -4.83 26.26 -5.06
CA ASP A 23 -3.58 26.26 -5.86
C ASP A 23 -2.40 26.95 -5.13
N ILE A 24 -2.36 26.86 -3.80
CA ILE A 24 -1.32 27.49 -2.99
C ILE A 24 -0.18 26.46 -2.78
N PRO A 25 1.06 26.76 -3.22
CA PRO A 25 2.17 25.84 -3.01
C PRO A 25 2.58 25.75 -1.54
N ILE A 26 3.00 24.57 -1.09
CA ILE A 26 3.54 24.32 0.24
C ILE A 26 5.06 24.21 0.11
N GLN A 27 5.81 24.97 0.90
CA GLN A 27 7.26 24.84 0.99
C GLN A 27 7.65 24.17 2.31
N ILE A 28 8.38 23.05 2.22
CA ILE A 28 8.97 22.37 3.38
C ILE A 28 10.43 22.75 3.46
N ARG A 29 10.85 23.32 4.58
CA ARG A 29 12.23 23.76 4.82
C ARG A 29 12.82 23.09 6.05
N ASN A 30 14.15 22.96 6.07
CA ASN A 30 14.87 22.46 7.23
C ASN A 30 15.01 23.58 8.27
N THR A 31 14.47 23.36 9.46
CA THR A 31 14.54 24.34 10.57
C THR A 31 15.99 24.57 11.05
N ASN A 32 16.85 23.57 10.92
CA ASN A 32 18.26 23.64 11.31
C ASN A 32 19.18 24.22 10.22
N ASP A 33 18.67 24.36 8.99
CA ASP A 33 19.35 25.03 7.88
C ASP A 33 18.36 25.92 7.11
N PRO A 34 18.12 27.15 7.58
CA PRO A 34 17.20 28.10 6.96
C PRO A 34 17.64 28.57 5.56
N THR A 35 18.91 28.33 5.18
CA THR A 35 19.44 28.72 3.88
C THR A 35 19.16 27.72 2.78
N ALA A 36 18.86 26.46 3.13
CA ALA A 36 18.47 25.42 2.19
C ALA A 36 17.15 25.78 1.49
N GLU A 37 17.08 25.56 0.18
CA GLU A 37 15.88 25.87 -0.63
C GLU A 37 14.65 25.07 -0.20
N GLY A 38 14.86 23.85 0.32
CA GLY A 38 13.80 22.95 0.76
C GLY A 38 13.07 22.28 -0.40
N THR A 39 11.85 21.77 -0.13
CA THR A 39 11.01 21.06 -1.11
C THR A 39 9.72 21.83 -1.30
N ILE A 40 9.34 22.09 -2.54
CA ILE A 40 8.05 22.70 -2.89
C ILE A 40 7.09 21.62 -3.33
N ILE A 41 5.90 21.62 -2.71
CA ILE A 41 4.75 20.79 -3.10
C ILE A 41 3.74 21.71 -3.76
N SER A 42 3.47 21.50 -5.03
CA SER A 42 2.52 22.29 -5.81
C SER A 42 1.75 21.41 -6.80
N ASP A 43 0.63 21.87 -7.30
CA ASP A 43 -0.03 21.26 -8.45
C ASP A 43 0.82 21.47 -9.71
N ASN A 44 1.28 20.35 -10.25
CA ASN A 44 2.42 20.23 -11.12
C ASN A 44 2.19 20.66 -12.56
N LYS A 45 2.46 21.88 -12.87
CA LYS A 45 2.64 22.30 -14.27
C LYS A 45 4.12 22.30 -14.74
N HIS A 46 5.08 22.00 -13.84
CA HIS A 46 6.51 22.18 -14.11
C HIS A 46 7.42 20.99 -13.73
N LEU A 47 6.89 19.78 -13.59
CA LEU A 47 7.75 18.61 -13.42
C LEU A 47 8.56 18.33 -14.67
N ASP A 48 9.83 17.94 -14.47
CA ASP A 48 10.65 17.38 -15.52
C ASP A 48 9.88 16.26 -16.23
N GLU A 49 9.73 16.39 -17.56
CA GLU A 49 8.95 15.43 -18.37
C GLU A 49 9.48 14.00 -18.28
N LYS A 50 10.70 13.83 -17.81
CA LYS A 50 11.36 12.53 -17.64
C LYS A 50 11.00 11.83 -16.33
N GLN A 51 10.51 12.53 -15.31
CA GLN A 51 10.23 11.96 -14.00
C GLN A 51 8.84 11.31 -13.98
N ILE A 52 8.81 9.98 -14.12
CA ILE A 52 7.58 9.18 -14.13
C ILE A 52 7.11 8.90 -12.69
N VAL A 53 8.06 8.53 -11.81
CA VAL A 53 7.81 8.25 -10.39
C VAL A 53 8.09 9.50 -9.58
N THR A 54 7.10 9.98 -8.85
CA THR A 54 7.19 11.18 -8.00
C THR A 54 7.82 10.86 -6.65
N GLY A 55 7.53 9.67 -6.12
CA GLY A 55 8.05 9.26 -4.82
C GLY A 55 7.78 7.80 -4.50
N ILE A 56 8.51 7.33 -3.49
CA ILE A 56 8.40 5.98 -2.95
C ILE A 56 8.24 6.14 -1.45
N ALA A 57 7.24 5.48 -0.88
CA ALA A 57 7.01 5.45 0.56
C ALA A 57 6.65 4.03 0.98
N GLY A 58 6.90 3.71 2.24
CA GLY A 58 6.55 2.39 2.74
C GLY A 58 6.31 2.40 4.25
N LYS A 59 5.57 1.39 4.70
CA LYS A 59 5.25 1.15 6.10
C LYS A 59 5.41 -0.33 6.40
N LYS A 60 5.97 -0.64 7.57
CA LYS A 60 6.18 -2.02 8.07
C LYS A 60 5.01 -2.50 8.90
N ASP A 61 5.06 -3.77 9.25
CA ASP A 61 4.25 -4.41 10.29
C ASP A 61 2.77 -4.58 9.93
N PHE A 62 2.52 -5.04 8.71
CA PHE A 62 1.20 -5.53 8.29
C PHE A 62 1.08 -7.04 8.45
N SER A 63 -0.17 -7.49 8.57
CA SER A 63 -0.57 -8.89 8.52
C SER A 63 -1.49 -9.13 7.33
N ILE A 64 -1.26 -10.23 6.61
CA ILE A 64 -2.14 -10.70 5.55
C ILE A 64 -2.94 -11.89 6.08
N ILE A 65 -4.25 -11.76 6.15
CA ILE A 65 -5.17 -12.82 6.53
C ILE A 65 -5.79 -13.37 5.24
N THR A 66 -5.33 -14.53 4.80
CA THR A 66 -5.82 -15.18 3.58
C THR A 66 -6.89 -16.21 3.92
N ILE A 67 -8.06 -16.01 3.36
CA ILE A 67 -9.25 -16.86 3.52
C ILE A 67 -9.43 -17.65 2.23
N LYS A 68 -9.43 -18.99 2.32
CA LYS A 68 -9.68 -19.90 1.20
C LYS A 68 -11.02 -20.57 1.38
N LYS A 69 -11.83 -20.56 0.34
CA LYS A 69 -13.12 -21.26 0.30
C LYS A 69 -13.40 -21.71 -1.12
N ARG A 70 -13.62 -23.00 -1.30
CA ARG A 70 -13.97 -23.57 -2.61
C ARG A 70 -15.30 -22.99 -3.10
N HIS A 71 -15.35 -22.69 -4.39
CA HIS A 71 -16.51 -22.09 -5.06
C HIS A 71 -16.88 -20.70 -4.54
N MET A 72 -15.93 -19.98 -3.94
CA MET A 72 -16.11 -18.63 -3.39
C MET A 72 -16.71 -17.68 -4.42
N ALA A 73 -16.26 -17.75 -5.67
CA ALA A 73 -16.72 -16.86 -6.75
C ALA A 73 -18.23 -16.98 -7.03
N ASN A 74 -18.86 -18.10 -6.67
CA ASN A 74 -20.30 -18.33 -6.84
C ASN A 74 -21.12 -17.93 -5.61
N GLU A 75 -20.49 -17.57 -4.50
CA GLU A 75 -21.16 -17.21 -3.26
C GLU A 75 -21.34 -15.70 -3.13
N VAL A 76 -22.57 -15.24 -3.41
CA VAL A 76 -22.89 -13.80 -3.31
C VAL A 76 -22.78 -13.32 -1.87
N GLY A 77 -22.06 -12.21 -1.68
CA GLY A 77 -21.94 -11.53 -0.39
C GLY A 77 -20.90 -12.10 0.57
N LEU A 78 -20.10 -13.12 0.19
CA LEU A 78 -19.10 -13.72 1.07
C LEU A 78 -18.08 -12.69 1.58
N ILE A 79 -17.50 -11.88 0.68
CA ILE A 79 -16.56 -10.82 1.06
C ILE A 79 -17.26 -9.81 1.98
N GLY A 80 -18.50 -9.44 1.70
CA GLY A 80 -19.27 -8.53 2.56
C GLY A 80 -19.45 -9.06 3.98
N LYS A 81 -19.74 -10.37 4.14
CA LYS A 81 -19.80 -11.01 5.45
C LYS A 81 -18.45 -10.96 6.18
N ALA A 82 -17.35 -11.19 5.44
CA ALA A 82 -16.02 -11.06 6.01
C ALA A 82 -15.73 -9.65 6.51
N LEU A 83 -15.98 -8.63 5.67
CA LEU A 83 -15.76 -7.23 6.02
C LEU A 83 -16.57 -6.80 7.24
N LYS A 84 -17.80 -7.32 7.38
CA LYS A 84 -18.63 -7.08 8.56
C LYS A 84 -17.98 -7.62 9.84
N ILE A 85 -17.27 -8.75 9.77
CA ILE A 85 -16.54 -9.27 10.92
C ILE A 85 -15.40 -8.31 11.32
N PHE A 86 -14.62 -7.81 10.36
CA PHE A 86 -13.56 -6.83 10.65
C PHE A 86 -14.12 -5.53 11.25
N GLU A 87 -15.27 -5.06 10.74
CA GLU A 87 -16.01 -3.91 11.30
C GLU A 87 -16.41 -4.18 12.76
N ASP A 88 -16.97 -5.35 13.06
CA ASP A 88 -17.40 -5.72 14.42
C ASP A 88 -16.23 -5.78 15.42
N PHE A 89 -15.02 -6.07 14.92
CA PHE A 89 -13.77 -6.00 15.70
C PHE A 89 -13.09 -4.64 15.66
N ASN A 90 -13.71 -3.63 15.03
CA ASN A 90 -13.17 -2.28 14.86
C ASN A 90 -11.78 -2.25 14.20
N VAL A 91 -11.59 -3.09 13.18
CA VAL A 91 -10.33 -3.21 12.42
C VAL A 91 -10.42 -2.48 11.10
N SER A 92 -9.53 -1.52 10.88
CA SER A 92 -9.35 -0.87 9.58
C SER A 92 -8.64 -1.81 8.61
N ILE A 93 -9.08 -1.80 7.35
CA ILE A 93 -8.55 -2.65 6.28
C ILE A 93 -7.81 -1.79 5.28
N GLU A 94 -6.59 -2.21 4.92
CA GLU A 94 -5.73 -1.51 3.96
C GLU A 94 -5.97 -1.99 2.52
N HIS A 95 -5.96 -3.31 2.29
CA HIS A 95 -6.12 -3.91 0.97
C HIS A 95 -6.90 -5.21 1.03
N ILE A 96 -7.59 -5.54 -0.09
CA ILE A 96 -8.36 -6.77 -0.24
C ILE A 96 -8.05 -7.41 -1.60
N PRO A 97 -6.88 -8.02 -1.79
CA PRO A 97 -6.61 -8.78 -3.00
C PRO A 97 -7.48 -10.04 -3.05
N SER A 98 -8.12 -10.27 -4.18
CA SER A 98 -9.05 -11.38 -4.37
C SER A 98 -8.67 -12.25 -5.55
N GLY A 99 -8.84 -13.57 -5.40
CA GLY A 99 -8.75 -14.60 -6.43
C GLY A 99 -10.08 -15.29 -6.65
N ILE A 100 -10.05 -16.49 -7.25
CA ILE A 100 -11.27 -17.27 -7.57
C ILE A 100 -11.80 -17.98 -6.32
N ASP A 101 -10.92 -18.68 -5.59
CA ASP A 101 -11.26 -19.48 -4.40
C ASP A 101 -10.58 -18.96 -3.13
N SER A 102 -10.08 -17.73 -3.16
CA SER A 102 -9.47 -17.09 -2.00
C SER A 102 -9.50 -15.56 -2.12
N PHE A 103 -9.52 -14.91 -0.97
CA PHE A 103 -9.21 -13.50 -0.86
C PHE A 103 -8.37 -13.26 0.39
N SER A 104 -7.66 -12.17 0.40
CA SER A 104 -6.86 -11.77 1.56
C SER A 104 -7.34 -10.42 2.08
N VAL A 105 -7.18 -10.22 3.38
CA VAL A 105 -7.41 -8.93 4.02
C VAL A 105 -6.08 -8.50 4.63
N VAL A 106 -5.61 -7.32 4.24
CA VAL A 106 -4.37 -6.74 4.74
C VAL A 106 -4.72 -5.70 5.80
N VAL A 107 -4.10 -5.84 6.98
CA VAL A 107 -4.36 -4.98 8.14
C VAL A 107 -3.05 -4.65 8.85
N GLU A 108 -2.99 -3.54 9.57
CA GLU A 108 -1.87 -3.29 10.48
C GLU A 108 -1.83 -4.35 11.58
N THR A 109 -0.67 -4.94 11.81
CA THR A 109 -0.50 -6.03 12.79
C THR A 109 -0.89 -5.60 14.20
N SER A 110 -0.58 -4.37 14.59
CA SER A 110 -0.93 -3.80 15.90
C SER A 110 -2.43 -3.83 16.17
N ASN A 111 -3.25 -3.63 15.13
CA ASN A 111 -4.71 -3.53 15.25
C ASN A 111 -5.39 -4.88 15.44
N VAL A 112 -4.73 -5.99 15.13
CA VAL A 112 -5.32 -7.33 15.23
C VAL A 112 -4.61 -8.26 16.22
N ARG A 113 -3.36 -7.95 16.55
CA ARG A 113 -2.50 -8.79 17.41
C ARG A 113 -3.17 -9.23 18.73
N PRO A 114 -3.90 -8.38 19.46
CA PRO A 114 -4.49 -8.77 20.74
C PRO A 114 -5.55 -9.87 20.63
N PHE A 115 -6.24 -9.98 19.49
CA PHE A 115 -7.40 -10.87 19.31
C PHE A 115 -7.37 -11.64 17.99
N ILE A 116 -6.20 -11.81 17.38
CA ILE A 116 -6.06 -12.47 16.06
C ILE A 116 -6.67 -13.88 16.05
N HIS A 117 -6.52 -14.65 17.12
CA HIS A 117 -7.08 -16.00 17.20
C HIS A 117 -8.61 -15.98 17.24
N GLU A 118 -9.21 -15.03 17.95
CA GLU A 118 -10.65 -14.85 18.03
C GLU A 118 -11.23 -14.41 16.69
N LEU A 119 -10.57 -13.43 16.05
CA LEU A 119 -10.92 -12.95 14.72
C LEU A 119 -10.90 -14.10 13.69
N VAL A 120 -9.82 -14.89 13.65
CA VAL A 120 -9.67 -16.04 12.74
C VAL A 120 -10.74 -17.09 13.02
N ALA A 121 -11.02 -17.42 14.28
CA ALA A 121 -12.05 -18.37 14.64
C ALA A 121 -13.45 -17.89 14.20
N LYS A 122 -13.74 -16.61 14.37
CA LYS A 122 -15.00 -16.00 13.93
C LYS A 122 -15.15 -16.04 12.41
N ILE A 123 -14.11 -15.66 11.67
CA ILE A 123 -14.07 -15.71 10.20
C ILE A 123 -14.31 -17.15 9.74
N LYS A 124 -13.59 -18.12 10.31
CA LYS A 124 -13.73 -19.54 9.95
C LYS A 124 -15.14 -20.07 10.15
N SER A 125 -15.75 -19.74 11.29
CA SER A 125 -17.10 -20.19 11.64
C SER A 125 -18.18 -19.55 10.78
N VAL A 126 -18.11 -18.22 10.55
CA VAL A 126 -19.16 -17.48 9.83
C VAL A 126 -19.10 -17.70 8.33
N LEU A 127 -17.89 -17.79 7.77
CA LEU A 127 -17.70 -17.98 6.33
C LEU A 127 -17.62 -19.45 5.93
N GLU A 128 -17.55 -20.37 6.90
CA GLU A 128 -17.30 -21.80 6.65
C GLU A 128 -16.06 -21.99 5.76
N ALA A 129 -14.99 -21.24 6.07
CA ALA A 129 -13.77 -21.23 5.29
C ALA A 129 -13.04 -22.59 5.38
N ASP A 130 -12.56 -23.10 4.25
CA ASP A 130 -11.78 -24.34 4.20
C ASP A 130 -10.45 -24.16 4.95
N GLU A 131 -9.78 -23.04 4.73
CA GLU A 131 -8.46 -22.71 5.32
C GLU A 131 -8.34 -21.22 5.56
N ILE A 132 -7.67 -20.84 6.67
CA ILE A 132 -7.29 -19.46 6.93
C ILE A 132 -5.81 -19.45 7.30
N ASN A 133 -5.02 -18.65 6.56
CA ASN A 133 -3.61 -18.44 6.81
C ASN A 133 -3.36 -17.00 7.23
N VAL A 134 -2.54 -16.79 8.25
CA VAL A 134 -2.10 -15.47 8.67
C VAL A 134 -0.59 -15.36 8.46
N THR A 135 -0.19 -14.39 7.64
CA THR A 135 1.22 -14.05 7.40
C THR A 135 1.50 -12.71 8.04
N HIS A 136 2.44 -12.67 8.94
CA HIS A 136 2.91 -11.46 9.62
C HIS A 136 4.17 -10.89 8.98
N GLU A 137 4.67 -9.79 9.53
CA GLU A 137 5.95 -9.17 9.13
C GLU A 137 5.98 -8.75 7.66
N ILE A 138 4.88 -8.23 7.17
CA ILE A 138 4.77 -7.68 5.82
C ILE A 138 4.95 -6.17 5.87
N SER A 139 5.73 -5.68 4.93
CA SER A 139 5.86 -4.25 4.62
C SER A 139 5.13 -3.93 3.34
N LEU A 140 4.40 -2.83 3.32
CA LEU A 140 3.79 -2.29 2.11
C LEU A 140 4.66 -1.14 1.58
N ILE A 141 5.01 -1.17 0.31
CA ILE A 141 5.78 -0.12 -0.36
C ILE A 141 4.99 0.38 -1.57
N ALA A 142 4.69 1.67 -1.56
CA ALA A 142 4.01 2.36 -2.66
C ALA A 142 5.01 3.10 -3.54
N THR A 143 4.97 2.81 -4.83
CA THR A 143 5.61 3.61 -5.87
C THR A 143 4.54 4.52 -6.46
N VAL A 144 4.72 5.82 -6.36
CA VAL A 144 3.69 6.82 -6.67
C VAL A 144 4.18 7.79 -7.73
N GLY A 145 3.32 8.08 -8.71
CA GLY A 145 3.59 9.08 -9.72
C GLY A 145 2.37 9.34 -10.62
N GLU A 146 1.99 10.59 -10.78
CA GLU A 146 0.85 10.96 -11.63
C GLU A 146 1.08 10.57 -13.11
N ARG A 147 2.33 10.61 -13.56
CA ARG A 147 2.72 10.21 -14.92
C ARG A 147 2.85 8.70 -15.11
N MET A 148 2.68 7.92 -14.07
CA MET A 148 2.60 6.45 -14.18
C MET A 148 1.38 6.03 -15.00
N LYS A 149 0.31 6.82 -14.93
CA LYS A 149 -0.91 6.60 -15.71
C LYS A 149 -0.62 6.51 -17.20
N ASN A 150 -1.08 5.44 -17.80
CA ASN A 150 -0.88 5.13 -19.23
C ASN A 150 0.59 4.97 -19.67
N THR A 151 1.56 4.89 -18.75
CA THR A 151 2.98 4.64 -19.10
C THR A 151 3.20 3.15 -19.29
N LYS A 152 3.29 2.76 -20.56
CA LYS A 152 3.50 1.34 -20.94
C LYS A 152 4.84 0.82 -20.44
N GLY A 153 4.82 -0.39 -19.86
CA GLY A 153 6.02 -1.09 -19.42
C GLY A 153 6.53 -0.71 -18.02
N LEU A 154 5.91 0.27 -17.35
CA LEU A 154 6.34 0.71 -16.03
C LEU A 154 6.32 -0.43 -14.99
N SER A 155 5.19 -1.14 -14.88
CA SER A 155 5.07 -2.29 -13.96
C SER A 155 6.09 -3.37 -14.28
N GLY A 156 6.36 -3.62 -15.59
CA GLY A 156 7.37 -4.58 -16.03
C GLY A 156 8.78 -4.20 -15.55
N ARG A 157 9.15 -2.91 -15.64
CA ARG A 157 10.44 -2.41 -15.13
C ARG A 157 10.54 -2.59 -13.61
N LEU A 158 9.51 -2.19 -12.88
CA LEU A 158 9.46 -2.30 -11.41
C LEU A 158 9.62 -3.75 -10.96
N PHE A 159 8.80 -4.66 -11.48
CA PHE A 159 8.86 -6.06 -11.08
C PHE A 159 10.12 -6.78 -11.54
N LYS A 160 10.67 -6.42 -12.72
CA LYS A 160 11.97 -6.93 -13.18
C LYS A 160 13.07 -6.53 -12.21
N ALA A 161 13.17 -5.25 -11.84
CA ALA A 161 14.18 -4.76 -10.91
C ALA A 161 14.10 -5.47 -9.55
N LEU A 162 12.89 -5.65 -9.00
CA LEU A 162 12.70 -6.36 -7.74
C LEU A 162 13.08 -7.84 -7.84
N GLY A 163 12.72 -8.51 -8.93
CA GLY A 163 13.09 -9.91 -9.17
C GLY A 163 14.59 -10.10 -9.30
N GLU A 164 15.29 -9.23 -10.05
CA GLU A 164 16.75 -9.24 -10.20
C GLU A 164 17.47 -8.96 -8.87
N ALA A 165 16.87 -8.14 -8.01
CA ALA A 165 17.36 -7.92 -6.65
C ALA A 165 17.05 -9.09 -5.69
N GLY A 166 16.35 -10.13 -6.12
CA GLY A 166 15.96 -11.27 -5.29
C GLY A 166 14.97 -10.90 -4.18
N VAL A 167 14.04 -9.96 -4.46
CA VAL A 167 12.94 -9.62 -3.57
C VAL A 167 11.74 -10.49 -3.89
N ASN A 168 11.21 -11.17 -2.88
CA ASN A 168 9.96 -11.92 -3.02
C ASN A 168 8.76 -11.01 -2.76
N ILE A 169 7.85 -10.90 -3.74
CA ILE A 169 6.65 -10.10 -3.65
C ILE A 169 5.50 -10.98 -3.16
N ALA A 170 4.98 -10.69 -1.96
CA ALA A 170 3.86 -11.41 -1.35
C ALA A 170 2.50 -10.84 -1.77
N LEU A 171 2.46 -9.56 -2.18
CA LEU A 171 1.24 -8.84 -2.54
C LEU A 171 1.54 -7.82 -3.63
N ILE A 172 0.60 -7.66 -4.56
CA ILE A 172 0.57 -6.56 -5.53
C ILE A 172 -0.81 -5.94 -5.49
N SER A 173 -0.87 -4.61 -5.39
CA SER A 173 -2.09 -3.85 -5.50
C SER A 173 -1.88 -2.63 -6.40
N GLN A 174 -2.78 -2.42 -7.34
CA GLN A 174 -2.82 -1.24 -8.20
C GLN A 174 -4.28 -0.90 -8.48
N THR A 175 -4.64 0.35 -8.33
CA THR A 175 -5.98 0.84 -8.67
C THR A 175 -6.08 1.23 -10.14
N ASN A 176 -7.31 1.43 -10.64
CA ASN A 176 -7.55 1.77 -12.04
C ASN A 176 -7.08 3.18 -12.43
N ASP A 177 -6.78 4.04 -11.47
CA ASP A 177 -6.18 5.38 -11.71
C ASP A 177 -4.70 5.30 -12.08
N GLU A 178 -4.04 4.15 -11.85
CA GLU A 178 -2.66 3.87 -12.23
C GLU A 178 -1.62 4.86 -11.66
N ILE A 179 -1.98 5.62 -10.62
CA ILE A 179 -1.11 6.62 -9.99
C ILE A 179 -0.17 6.02 -8.94
N ASN A 180 -0.43 4.77 -8.53
CA ASN A 180 0.42 4.04 -7.61
C ASN A 180 0.48 2.55 -7.95
N ILE A 181 1.59 1.92 -7.55
CA ILE A 181 1.75 0.47 -7.46
C ILE A 181 2.22 0.16 -6.06
N ILE A 182 1.49 -0.68 -5.36
CA ILE A 182 1.83 -1.13 -4.02
C ILE A 182 2.32 -2.56 -4.08
N VAL A 183 3.49 -2.82 -3.51
CA VAL A 183 4.03 -4.16 -3.31
C VAL A 183 4.12 -4.48 -1.83
N GLY A 184 3.69 -5.69 -1.46
CA GLY A 184 3.91 -6.24 -0.14
C GLY A 184 5.11 -7.18 -0.16
N VAL A 185 6.07 -6.97 0.75
CA VAL A 185 7.27 -7.78 0.91
C VAL A 185 7.50 -8.12 2.37
N HIS A 186 8.35 -9.08 2.69
CA HIS A 186 8.73 -9.34 4.08
C HIS A 186 9.47 -8.12 4.67
N ASN A 187 9.32 -7.88 5.97
CA ASN A 187 9.94 -6.75 6.66
C ASN A 187 11.46 -6.67 6.45
N ASP A 188 12.14 -7.81 6.32
CA ASP A 188 13.59 -7.89 6.08
C ASP A 188 13.99 -7.33 4.71
N ASP A 189 13.11 -7.40 3.71
CA ASP A 189 13.35 -6.88 2.37
C ASP A 189 12.92 -5.41 2.20
N TYR A 190 12.43 -4.76 3.25
CA TYR A 190 11.88 -3.39 3.18
C TYR A 190 12.84 -2.37 2.57
N GLU A 191 14.02 -2.22 3.18
CA GLU A 191 15.02 -1.23 2.73
C GLU A 191 15.58 -1.56 1.35
N LYS A 192 15.82 -2.84 1.10
CA LYS A 192 16.29 -3.35 -0.18
C LYS A 192 15.28 -3.03 -1.29
N THR A 193 13.99 -3.22 -1.02
CA THR A 193 12.90 -2.94 -1.97
C THR A 193 12.85 -1.46 -2.30
N ILE A 194 12.84 -0.57 -1.30
CA ILE A 194 12.82 0.89 -1.53
C ILE A 194 14.03 1.33 -2.34
N ASN A 195 15.24 0.90 -1.96
CA ASN A 195 16.48 1.27 -2.65
C ASN A 195 16.51 0.76 -4.10
N THR A 196 16.01 -0.45 -4.34
CA THR A 196 15.92 -1.03 -5.69
C THR A 196 14.98 -0.22 -6.58
N ILE A 197 13.78 0.11 -6.09
CA ILE A 197 12.81 0.91 -6.84
C ILE A 197 13.37 2.32 -7.09
N TYR A 198 13.97 2.93 -6.08
CA TYR A 198 14.57 4.26 -6.20
C TYR A 198 15.68 4.28 -7.29
N SER A 199 16.55 3.28 -7.29
CA SER A 199 17.63 3.18 -8.28
C SER A 199 17.14 2.95 -9.71
N GLU A 200 16.01 2.26 -9.88
CA GLU A 200 15.41 2.00 -11.19
C GLU A 200 14.75 3.25 -11.81
N PHE A 201 14.20 4.15 -10.98
CA PHE A 201 13.39 5.27 -11.45
C PHE A 201 14.02 6.66 -11.21
N LYS A 202 15.24 6.72 -10.67
CA LYS A 202 16.01 7.95 -10.46
C LYS A 202 16.45 8.62 -11.75
#